data_1a94d6c6e3bd632a10c37f8e65cd0cfe
#
_entry.id   1a94d6c6e3bd632a10c37f8e65cd0cfe
#
_cell.length_a   1.000
_cell.length_b   1.000
_cell.length_c   1.000
_cell.angle_alpha   90.00
_cell.angle_beta   90.00
_cell.angle_gamma   90.00
#
_symmetry.space_group_name_H-M   'P 1'
#
loop_
_entity.id
_entity.type
_entity.pdbx_description
1 polymer ?
#
loop_
_entity_poly.entity_id
_entity_poly.type
_entity_poly.pdbx_seq_one_letter_code
_entity_poly.pdbx_strand_id
1 'polypeptide(L)'
;LSGGAAVLDKNFLGKFSGDGFVSIGSSGDMVEFEIDFPAKGSYNITLTMAADGEGQSNLITVDGAALTNFTSTTTEFGDTVAENVLIDEGTHKIGIKGDNGHIYIDRIKITPAPAIDLSQYEVSNQLSNPNASDEAKRLYNFLTDVYGKYTISGQFSGDNEGKDCREFKEIKKHTGKTPAILGLDVSNLSNSALSHGAGGGDMVPLQAMDWYNNENGIVSLCWHWYAPDKNLEKNGGAWWQGFYSEYTDFDLAKALSGEDKEGYDSIIADLDHMAGVLKELADANVPILWRPLHEAAGDPKYPGNAWFWWGSAGKDAYIQLWQLMYDKFTNEYGLNNLIWVWNAQNPDWYPGDEYVDIMGYD
;
A
#
# COMPACT_ATOMS: atom_id res chain seq x y z
N LEU A 1 3.94 -26.41 -25.98
CA LEU A 1 2.55 -26.02 -26.06
C LEU A 1 1.71 -26.89 -25.14
N SER A 2 0.72 -26.30 -24.48
CA SER A 2 -0.26 -27.03 -23.68
C SER A 2 -1.65 -26.41 -23.80
N GLY A 3 -2.69 -27.10 -23.30
CA GLY A 3 -4.08 -26.69 -23.49
C GLY A 3 -4.49 -26.80 -24.98
N GLY A 4 -5.19 -25.77 -25.45
CA GLY A 4 -5.59 -25.63 -26.85
C GLY A 4 -4.62 -24.79 -27.70
N ALA A 5 -3.43 -24.42 -27.19
CA ALA A 5 -2.45 -23.64 -27.92
C ALA A 5 -1.98 -24.38 -29.18
N ALA A 6 -1.97 -23.69 -30.32
CA ALA A 6 -1.67 -24.30 -31.63
C ALA A 6 -0.73 -23.40 -32.45
N VAL A 7 0.06 -24.05 -33.31
CA VAL A 7 0.85 -23.34 -34.34
C VAL A 7 -0.04 -23.08 -35.55
N LEU A 8 -0.04 -21.85 -36.04
CA LEU A 8 -0.75 -21.42 -37.25
C LEU A 8 0.24 -20.86 -38.27
N ASP A 9 -0.04 -21.09 -39.55
CA ASP A 9 0.79 -20.67 -40.70
C ASP A 9 0.04 -19.72 -41.65
N LYS A 10 -1.17 -19.29 -41.30
CA LYS A 10 -2.02 -18.46 -42.17
C LYS A 10 -1.82 -16.98 -41.87
N ASN A 11 -1.46 -16.21 -42.89
CA ASN A 11 -1.27 -14.76 -42.76
C ASN A 11 -2.64 -14.02 -42.80
N PHE A 12 -3.24 -13.78 -41.66
CA PHE A 12 -4.46 -12.98 -41.51
C PHE A 12 -4.32 -11.79 -40.54
N LEU A 13 -3.14 -11.66 -39.87
CA LEU A 13 -2.86 -10.61 -38.89
C LEU A 13 -1.65 -9.75 -39.24
N GLY A 14 -1.29 -9.68 -40.52
CA GLY A 14 -0.08 -8.99 -40.96
C GLY A 14 1.13 -9.93 -41.13
N LYS A 15 2.34 -9.37 -41.21
CA LYS A 15 3.56 -10.16 -41.42
C LYS A 15 4.07 -10.71 -40.10
N PHE A 16 4.16 -12.02 -39.99
CA PHE A 16 4.90 -12.71 -38.95
C PHE A 16 6.29 -13.18 -39.47
N SER A 17 7.17 -13.54 -38.52
CA SER A 17 8.49 -14.08 -38.84
C SER A 17 8.45 -15.60 -38.96
N GLY A 18 9.42 -16.19 -39.69
CA GLY A 18 9.51 -17.65 -39.85
C GLY A 18 8.32 -18.26 -40.57
N ASP A 19 7.96 -19.49 -40.17
CA ASP A 19 6.99 -20.35 -40.85
C ASP A 19 5.61 -20.40 -40.19
N GLY A 20 5.43 -19.67 -39.06
CA GLY A 20 4.18 -19.66 -38.32
C GLY A 20 4.28 -18.91 -36.98
N PHE A 21 3.17 -18.85 -36.29
CA PHE A 21 3.02 -18.22 -34.97
C PHE A 21 2.16 -19.09 -34.05
N VAL A 22 2.22 -18.84 -32.74
CA VAL A 22 1.44 -19.58 -31.73
C VAL A 22 0.15 -18.85 -31.45
N SER A 23 -0.97 -19.57 -31.52
CA SER A 23 -2.30 -19.10 -31.11
C SER A 23 -2.60 -19.60 -29.71
N ILE A 24 -3.02 -18.68 -28.83
CA ILE A 24 -3.48 -18.94 -27.45
C ILE A 24 -4.88 -18.37 -27.33
N GLY A 25 -5.90 -19.24 -27.19
CA GLY A 25 -7.31 -18.88 -27.40
C GLY A 25 -8.15 -18.83 -26.14
N SER A 26 -7.68 -19.42 -25.04
CA SER A 26 -8.49 -19.53 -23.82
C SER A 26 -7.65 -19.63 -22.55
N SER A 27 -8.31 -19.41 -21.42
CA SER A 27 -7.69 -19.60 -20.10
C SER A 27 -7.17 -21.04 -19.96
N GLY A 28 -5.90 -21.16 -19.67
CA GLY A 28 -5.19 -22.44 -19.54
C GLY A 28 -4.37 -22.86 -20.76
N ASP A 29 -4.58 -22.24 -21.93
CA ASP A 29 -3.68 -22.43 -23.06
C ASP A 29 -2.34 -21.77 -22.79
N MET A 30 -1.23 -22.42 -23.15
CA MET A 30 0.09 -21.90 -22.82
C MET A 30 1.15 -22.34 -23.82
N VAL A 31 2.11 -21.44 -24.05
CA VAL A 31 3.40 -21.77 -24.67
C VAL A 31 4.50 -21.55 -23.67
N GLU A 32 5.46 -22.45 -23.57
CA GLU A 32 6.63 -22.36 -22.70
C GLU A 32 7.92 -22.46 -23.50
N PHE A 33 8.92 -21.70 -23.09
CA PHE A 33 10.27 -21.67 -23.60
C PHE A 33 11.24 -21.98 -22.46
N GLU A 34 12.14 -22.93 -22.64
CA GLU A 34 13.22 -23.20 -21.70
C GLU A 34 14.40 -22.29 -22.08
N ILE A 35 14.82 -21.46 -21.12
CA ILE A 35 15.80 -20.39 -21.34
C ILE A 35 16.81 -20.42 -20.18
N ASP A 36 18.09 -20.35 -20.52
CA ASP A 36 19.18 -20.24 -19.55
C ASP A 36 19.52 -18.77 -19.30
N PHE A 37 19.42 -18.37 -18.03
CA PHE A 37 19.74 -17.02 -17.57
C PHE A 37 21.12 -17.01 -16.92
N PRO A 38 22.07 -16.22 -17.47
CA PRO A 38 23.47 -16.25 -17.02
C PRO A 38 23.71 -15.59 -15.65
N ALA A 39 22.71 -14.86 -15.14
CA ALA A 39 22.77 -14.19 -13.84
C ALA A 39 21.36 -13.87 -13.34
N LYS A 40 21.20 -13.82 -12.01
CA LYS A 40 20.01 -13.23 -11.38
C LYS A 40 19.94 -11.74 -11.74
N GLY A 41 18.77 -11.28 -12.24
CA GLY A 41 18.58 -9.88 -12.60
C GLY A 41 17.20 -9.57 -13.13
N SER A 42 16.99 -8.30 -13.45
CA SER A 42 15.80 -7.83 -14.16
C SER A 42 15.97 -7.98 -15.66
N TYR A 43 14.95 -8.48 -16.31
CA TYR A 43 14.92 -8.70 -17.77
C TYR A 43 13.68 -8.06 -18.36
N ASN A 44 13.81 -7.56 -19.59
CA ASN A 44 12.67 -7.13 -20.39
C ASN A 44 12.27 -8.29 -21.32
N ILE A 45 11.00 -8.70 -21.23
CA ILE A 45 10.42 -9.75 -22.09
C ILE A 45 9.57 -9.06 -23.15
N THR A 46 10.05 -9.04 -24.38
CA THR A 46 9.34 -8.48 -25.51
C THR A 46 8.64 -9.61 -26.28
N LEU A 47 7.33 -9.49 -26.43
CA LEU A 47 6.50 -10.38 -27.23
C LEU A 47 6.12 -9.64 -28.51
N THR A 48 6.54 -10.16 -29.69
CA THR A 48 5.94 -9.74 -30.97
C THR A 48 4.65 -10.51 -31.11
N MET A 49 3.52 -9.84 -30.96
CA MET A 49 2.21 -10.47 -30.83
C MET A 49 1.09 -9.62 -31.46
N ALA A 50 -0.03 -10.27 -31.74
CA ALA A 50 -1.32 -9.65 -32.07
C ALA A 50 -2.41 -10.20 -31.19
N ALA A 51 -3.56 -9.52 -31.11
CA ALA A 51 -4.72 -9.97 -30.34
C ALA A 51 -6.03 -9.73 -31.13
N ASP A 52 -7.08 -10.45 -30.78
CA ASP A 52 -8.41 -10.26 -31.38
C ASP A 52 -9.09 -8.94 -30.94
N GLY A 53 -8.46 -8.15 -30.07
CA GLY A 53 -8.89 -6.85 -29.60
C GLY A 53 -7.85 -6.21 -28.68
N GLU A 54 -7.94 -4.89 -28.51
CA GLU A 54 -7.10 -4.18 -27.58
C GLU A 54 -7.51 -4.50 -26.11
N GLY A 55 -6.54 -4.43 -25.19
CA GLY A 55 -6.79 -4.61 -23.76
C GLY A 55 -6.93 -6.06 -23.31
N GLN A 56 -6.55 -7.04 -24.12
CA GLN A 56 -6.54 -8.45 -23.73
C GLN A 56 -5.41 -8.70 -22.73
N SER A 57 -5.74 -9.12 -21.51
CA SER A 57 -4.77 -9.39 -20.44
C SER A 57 -4.41 -10.86 -20.38
N ASN A 58 -3.11 -11.16 -20.35
CA ASN A 58 -2.56 -12.49 -20.28
C ASN A 58 -1.40 -12.54 -19.29
N LEU A 59 -0.89 -13.73 -18.99
CA LEU A 59 0.10 -13.95 -17.94
C LEU A 59 1.45 -14.35 -18.51
N ILE A 60 2.52 -13.77 -17.97
CA ILE A 60 3.86 -14.34 -18.05
C ILE A 60 4.07 -15.21 -16.82
N THR A 61 4.53 -16.44 -17.02
CA THR A 61 4.86 -17.36 -15.95
C THR A 61 6.35 -17.68 -15.96
N VAL A 62 6.92 -17.95 -14.79
CA VAL A 62 8.26 -18.53 -14.66
C VAL A 62 8.11 -19.80 -13.83
N ASP A 63 8.57 -20.93 -14.40
CA ASP A 63 8.45 -22.27 -13.81
C ASP A 63 7.01 -22.62 -13.39
N GLY A 64 6.04 -22.16 -14.17
CA GLY A 64 4.61 -22.36 -13.96
C GLY A 64 3.95 -21.41 -12.96
N ALA A 65 4.73 -20.62 -12.20
CA ALA A 65 4.18 -19.59 -11.32
C ALA A 65 3.87 -18.31 -12.10
N ALA A 66 2.67 -17.75 -11.94
CA ALA A 66 2.31 -16.46 -12.52
C ALA A 66 3.20 -15.36 -11.92
N LEU A 67 3.88 -14.61 -12.78
CA LEU A 67 4.83 -13.59 -12.38
C LEU A 67 4.30 -12.17 -12.61
N THR A 68 3.78 -11.91 -13.81
CA THR A 68 3.22 -10.61 -14.18
C THR A 68 2.15 -10.76 -15.24
N ASN A 69 1.25 -9.78 -15.30
CA ASN A 69 0.31 -9.63 -16.40
C ASN A 69 0.92 -8.76 -17.50
N PHE A 70 0.50 -8.98 -18.72
CA PHE A 70 0.73 -8.06 -19.82
C PHE A 70 -0.57 -7.88 -20.61
N THR A 71 -0.72 -6.71 -21.21
CA THR A 71 -1.92 -6.36 -21.95
C THR A 71 -1.53 -6.13 -23.41
N SER A 72 -2.24 -6.74 -24.33
CA SER A 72 -2.03 -6.49 -25.75
C SER A 72 -2.43 -5.05 -26.11
N THR A 73 -1.60 -4.40 -26.91
CA THR A 73 -1.82 -3.03 -27.37
C THR A 73 -2.12 -2.95 -28.87
N THR A 74 -2.05 -4.09 -29.58
CA THR A 74 -2.20 -4.13 -31.04
C THR A 74 -3.07 -5.29 -31.51
N THR A 75 -3.84 -5.06 -32.58
CA THR A 75 -4.60 -6.09 -33.33
C THR A 75 -3.83 -6.65 -34.52
N GLU A 76 -2.65 -6.11 -34.81
CA GLU A 76 -1.68 -6.62 -35.77
C GLU A 76 -0.38 -6.97 -35.04
N PHE A 77 0.51 -7.78 -35.66
CA PHE A 77 1.77 -8.12 -35.01
C PHE A 77 2.61 -6.87 -34.68
N GLY A 78 2.82 -6.64 -33.41
CA GLY A 78 3.59 -5.54 -32.83
C GLY A 78 4.27 -6.00 -31.55
N ASP A 79 5.21 -5.20 -31.04
CA ASP A 79 5.95 -5.52 -29.84
C ASP A 79 5.18 -5.04 -28.59
N THR A 80 4.95 -5.95 -27.66
CA THR A 80 4.48 -5.69 -26.31
C THR A 80 5.58 -6.09 -25.33
N VAL A 81 5.93 -5.21 -24.38
CA VAL A 81 7.05 -5.42 -23.47
C VAL A 81 6.55 -5.56 -22.03
N ALA A 82 6.94 -6.66 -21.38
CA ALA A 82 6.91 -6.75 -19.92
C ALA A 82 8.30 -6.34 -19.41
N GLU A 83 8.33 -5.21 -18.69
CA GLU A 83 9.58 -4.62 -18.23
C GLU A 83 9.96 -5.08 -16.83
N ASN A 84 11.27 -5.12 -16.56
CA ASN A 84 11.83 -5.32 -15.21
C ASN A 84 11.38 -6.65 -14.54
N VAL A 85 11.20 -7.70 -15.31
CA VAL A 85 10.84 -9.04 -14.80
C VAL A 85 12.03 -9.63 -14.06
N LEU A 86 11.93 -9.85 -12.76
CA LEU A 86 13.00 -10.43 -11.95
C LEU A 86 13.06 -11.94 -12.16
N ILE A 87 14.21 -12.45 -12.61
CA ILE A 87 14.46 -13.87 -12.86
C ILE A 87 15.78 -14.26 -12.18
N ASP A 88 15.80 -15.43 -11.53
CA ASP A 88 17.00 -15.97 -10.91
C ASP A 88 17.99 -16.50 -11.96
N GLU A 89 19.26 -16.72 -11.58
CA GLU A 89 20.26 -17.40 -12.41
C GLU A 89 19.87 -18.87 -12.61
N GLY A 90 20.07 -19.39 -13.83
CA GLY A 90 19.82 -20.78 -14.17
C GLY A 90 18.83 -20.96 -15.31
N THR A 91 18.48 -22.22 -15.56
CA THR A 91 17.52 -22.59 -16.61
C THR A 91 16.10 -22.52 -16.08
N HIS A 92 15.28 -21.67 -16.69
CA HIS A 92 13.88 -21.45 -16.30
C HIS A 92 12.93 -21.67 -17.48
N LYS A 93 11.69 -22.05 -17.19
CA LYS A 93 10.61 -22.12 -18.17
C LYS A 93 9.82 -20.82 -18.14
N ILE A 94 9.99 -20.02 -19.20
CA ILE A 94 9.20 -18.80 -19.41
C ILE A 94 7.94 -19.17 -20.18
N GLY A 95 6.79 -19.03 -19.56
CA GLY A 95 5.49 -19.35 -20.14
C GLY A 95 4.67 -18.11 -20.49
N ILE A 96 3.93 -18.18 -21.58
CA ILE A 96 2.88 -17.22 -21.91
C ILE A 96 1.57 -17.98 -21.83
N LYS A 97 0.74 -17.59 -20.87
CA LYS A 97 -0.51 -18.28 -20.52
C LYS A 97 -1.71 -17.40 -20.82
N GLY A 98 -2.70 -17.97 -21.50
CA GLY A 98 -3.97 -17.34 -21.75
C GLY A 98 -4.76 -17.10 -20.45
N ASP A 99 -5.32 -15.93 -20.33
CA ASP A 99 -6.21 -15.54 -19.23
C ASP A 99 -7.50 -14.92 -19.79
N ASN A 100 -7.40 -13.74 -20.39
CA ASN A 100 -8.54 -13.04 -20.97
C ASN A 100 -8.23 -12.64 -22.43
N GLY A 101 -8.93 -13.27 -23.36
CA GLY A 101 -8.85 -13.00 -24.80
C GLY A 101 -7.86 -13.85 -25.56
N HIS A 102 -7.98 -13.77 -26.89
CA HIS A 102 -7.21 -14.56 -27.84
C HIS A 102 -6.00 -13.77 -28.32
N ILE A 103 -4.81 -14.35 -28.17
CA ILE A 103 -3.56 -13.76 -28.59
C ILE A 103 -2.80 -14.68 -29.56
N TYR A 104 -1.97 -14.08 -30.40
CA TYR A 104 -1.12 -14.73 -31.40
C TYR A 104 0.31 -14.26 -31.17
N ILE A 105 1.25 -15.18 -30.94
CA ILE A 105 2.64 -14.88 -30.58
C ILE A 105 3.54 -15.30 -31.73
N ASP A 106 4.20 -14.34 -32.34
CA ASP A 106 5.18 -14.57 -33.40
C ASP A 106 6.55 -14.94 -32.82
N ARG A 107 7.03 -14.13 -31.86
CA ARG A 107 8.33 -14.38 -31.24
C ARG A 107 8.39 -13.79 -29.80
N ILE A 108 9.31 -14.34 -29.04
CA ILE A 108 9.75 -13.81 -27.76
C ILE A 108 11.21 -13.35 -27.86
N LYS A 109 11.52 -12.19 -27.28
CA LYS A 109 12.88 -11.69 -27.10
C LYS A 109 13.08 -11.32 -25.65
N ILE A 110 14.12 -11.83 -25.01
CA ILE A 110 14.48 -11.51 -23.64
C ILE A 110 15.82 -10.80 -23.64
N THR A 111 15.88 -9.67 -22.98
CA THR A 111 17.12 -8.88 -22.84
C THR A 111 17.26 -8.45 -21.38
N PRO A 112 18.49 -8.34 -20.85
CA PRO A 112 18.68 -7.68 -19.57
C PRO A 112 18.01 -6.30 -19.59
N ALA A 113 17.27 -5.98 -18.55
CA ALA A 113 16.73 -4.63 -18.37
C ALA A 113 17.90 -3.64 -18.15
N PRO A 114 17.75 -2.38 -18.54
CA PRO A 114 18.71 -1.35 -18.15
C PRO A 114 18.90 -1.35 -16.63
N ALA A 115 20.12 -1.14 -16.19
CA ALA A 115 20.38 -0.94 -14.75
C ALA A 115 19.55 0.24 -14.25
N ILE A 116 18.79 0.01 -13.18
CA ILE A 116 18.05 1.10 -12.52
C ILE A 116 19.09 2.06 -11.96
N ASP A 117 18.93 3.35 -12.27
CA ASP A 117 19.71 4.40 -11.62
C ASP A 117 19.23 4.53 -10.17
N LEU A 118 19.95 3.87 -9.28
CA LEU A 118 19.60 3.87 -7.86
C LEU A 118 19.86 5.22 -7.17
N SER A 119 20.58 6.15 -7.81
CA SER A 119 20.85 7.47 -7.23
C SER A 119 19.56 8.28 -6.98
N GLN A 120 18.53 8.07 -7.80
CA GLN A 120 17.22 8.69 -7.60
C GLN A 120 16.45 8.12 -6.38
N TYR A 121 16.91 7.01 -5.80
CA TYR A 121 16.34 6.38 -4.61
C TYR A 121 17.20 6.60 -3.37
N GLU A 122 18.22 7.46 -3.46
CA GLU A 122 18.95 7.91 -2.28
C GLU A 122 18.08 8.85 -1.47
N VAL A 123 17.80 8.44 -0.23
CA VAL A 123 16.97 9.20 0.71
C VAL A 123 17.75 9.43 2.01
N SER A 124 17.38 10.49 2.74
CA SER A 124 17.94 10.74 4.06
C SER A 124 17.56 9.59 5.01
N ASN A 125 18.51 9.18 5.84
CA ASN A 125 18.26 8.23 6.94
C ASN A 125 17.97 8.93 8.27
N GLN A 126 17.65 10.23 8.23
CA GLN A 126 17.32 11.02 9.42
C GLN A 126 15.81 11.12 9.57
N LEU A 127 15.32 10.75 10.75
CA LEU A 127 13.93 10.92 11.13
C LEU A 127 13.63 12.39 11.49
N SER A 128 12.39 12.80 11.27
CA SER A 128 11.87 14.12 11.68
C SER A 128 12.00 14.35 13.19
N ASN A 129 11.83 13.28 13.99
CA ASN A 129 12.09 13.31 15.42
C ASN A 129 13.59 13.08 15.72
N PRO A 130 14.35 14.11 16.15
CA PRO A 130 15.77 13.95 16.45
C PRO A 130 16.02 13.03 17.67
N ASN A 131 15.02 12.85 18.53
CA ASN A 131 15.07 12.00 19.72
C ASN A 131 14.50 10.59 19.47
N ALA A 132 14.26 10.20 18.21
CA ALA A 132 13.72 8.89 17.87
C ALA A 132 14.47 7.76 18.57
N SER A 133 13.75 6.71 18.98
CA SER A 133 14.32 5.55 19.65
C SER A 133 15.30 4.78 18.72
N ASP A 134 16.16 3.98 19.32
CA ASP A 134 17.09 3.16 18.54
C ASP A 134 16.35 2.15 17.65
N GLU A 135 15.18 1.65 18.11
CA GLU A 135 14.29 0.76 17.36
C GLU A 135 13.71 1.45 16.14
N ALA A 136 13.19 2.67 16.30
CA ALA A 136 12.67 3.47 15.20
C ALA A 136 13.78 3.81 14.18
N LYS A 137 14.96 4.20 14.65
CA LYS A 137 16.11 4.45 13.77
C LYS A 137 16.56 3.19 13.02
N ARG A 138 16.57 2.02 13.67
CA ARG A 138 16.92 0.74 12.99
C ARG A 138 15.90 0.39 11.92
N LEU A 139 14.60 0.52 12.23
CA LEU A 139 13.55 0.27 11.25
C LEU A 139 13.65 1.25 10.08
N TYR A 140 13.82 2.54 10.34
CA TYR A 140 13.92 3.55 9.29
C TYR A 140 15.15 3.34 8.41
N ASN A 141 16.32 3.03 8.99
CA ASN A 141 17.52 2.69 8.24
C ASN A 141 17.31 1.45 7.35
N PHE A 142 16.63 0.42 7.86
CA PHE A 142 16.26 -0.74 7.04
C PHE A 142 15.37 -0.33 5.86
N LEU A 143 14.37 0.52 6.08
CA LEU A 143 13.47 0.98 5.02
C LEU A 143 14.23 1.80 3.96
N THR A 144 15.13 2.68 4.36
CA THR A 144 15.97 3.46 3.43
C THR A 144 16.96 2.59 2.67
N ASP A 145 17.55 1.58 3.31
CA ASP A 145 18.47 0.64 2.68
C ASP A 145 17.83 -0.22 1.59
N VAL A 146 16.54 -0.54 1.72
CA VAL A 146 15.80 -1.35 0.75
C VAL A 146 15.01 -0.51 -0.27
N TYR A 147 14.88 0.80 -0.04
CA TYR A 147 14.14 1.70 -0.92
C TYR A 147 14.69 1.67 -2.35
N GLY A 148 13.78 1.59 -3.32
CA GLY A 148 14.14 1.44 -4.73
C GLY A 148 14.73 0.08 -5.14
N LYS A 149 14.99 -0.82 -4.18
CA LYS A 149 15.59 -2.15 -4.44
C LYS A 149 14.62 -3.30 -4.23
N TYR A 150 13.73 -3.18 -3.24
CA TYR A 150 12.78 -4.23 -2.87
C TYR A 150 11.42 -3.63 -2.54
N THR A 151 10.38 -4.44 -2.76
CA THR A 151 9.02 -4.16 -2.27
C THR A 151 8.78 -4.98 -1.02
N ILE A 152 8.39 -4.31 0.07
CA ILE A 152 8.01 -4.95 1.33
C ILE A 152 6.49 -5.14 1.30
N SER A 153 6.03 -6.38 1.42
CA SER A 153 4.60 -6.68 1.45
C SER A 153 3.97 -6.36 2.80
N GLY A 154 2.79 -5.81 2.78
CA GLY A 154 1.96 -5.55 3.96
C GLY A 154 0.55 -6.08 3.78
N GLN A 155 -0.14 -6.29 4.89
CA GLN A 155 -1.56 -6.62 4.94
C GLN A 155 -2.20 -5.98 6.16
N PHE A 156 -3.35 -5.34 5.94
CA PHE A 156 -4.23 -4.91 7.04
C PHE A 156 -4.91 -6.13 7.67
N SER A 157 -4.97 -6.15 8.99
CA SER A 157 -5.76 -7.11 9.74
C SER A 157 -7.24 -6.74 9.66
N GLY A 158 -8.06 -7.57 9.07
CA GLY A 158 -9.52 -7.44 9.19
C GLY A 158 -9.94 -7.60 10.66
N ASP A 159 -10.88 -6.77 11.10
CA ASP A 159 -11.44 -6.78 12.46
C ASP A 159 -10.39 -6.71 13.61
N ASN A 160 -9.18 -6.22 13.31
CA ASN A 160 -8.08 -6.13 14.26
C ASN A 160 -7.76 -7.48 14.97
N GLU A 161 -7.87 -8.60 14.27
CA GLU A 161 -7.47 -9.92 14.80
C GLU A 161 -5.95 -10.17 14.73
N GLY A 162 -5.16 -9.18 14.30
CA GLY A 162 -3.71 -9.27 14.15
C GLY A 162 -3.31 -10.31 13.08
N LYS A 163 -2.23 -11.05 13.35
CA LYS A 163 -1.74 -12.10 12.45
C LYS A 163 -2.71 -13.29 12.30
N ASP A 164 -3.69 -13.39 13.18
CA ASP A 164 -4.68 -14.47 13.17
C ASP A 164 -5.91 -14.15 12.32
N CYS A 165 -5.96 -12.99 11.67
CA CYS A 165 -7.03 -12.64 10.76
C CYS A 165 -7.09 -13.55 9.53
N ARG A 166 -8.22 -13.54 8.85
CA ARG A 166 -8.48 -14.36 7.67
C ARG A 166 -7.47 -14.09 6.55
N GLU A 167 -7.14 -12.82 6.32
CA GLU A 167 -6.27 -12.38 5.23
C GLU A 167 -4.87 -12.96 5.37
N PHE A 168 -4.27 -12.90 6.55
CA PHE A 168 -2.95 -13.49 6.83
C PHE A 168 -2.95 -15.01 6.66
N LYS A 169 -4.01 -15.69 7.14
CA LYS A 169 -4.17 -17.14 6.98
C LYS A 169 -4.27 -17.56 5.52
N GLU A 170 -5.06 -16.84 4.71
CA GLU A 170 -5.20 -17.16 3.28
C GLU A 170 -3.90 -16.84 2.50
N ILE A 171 -3.23 -15.72 2.79
CA ILE A 171 -1.93 -15.42 2.18
C ILE A 171 -0.92 -16.53 2.50
N LYS A 172 -0.78 -16.91 3.77
CA LYS A 172 0.15 -17.97 4.19
C LYS A 172 -0.18 -19.31 3.55
N LYS A 173 -1.46 -19.66 3.46
CA LYS A 173 -1.94 -20.91 2.84
C LYS A 173 -1.59 -20.98 1.35
N HIS A 174 -1.72 -19.87 0.61
CA HIS A 174 -1.50 -19.84 -0.83
C HIS A 174 -0.05 -19.60 -1.25
N THR A 175 0.73 -18.91 -0.42
CA THR A 175 2.10 -18.52 -0.75
C THR A 175 3.19 -19.22 0.07
N GLY A 176 2.81 -19.84 1.18
CA GLY A 176 3.73 -20.37 2.18
C GLY A 176 4.47 -19.29 2.99
N LYS A 177 4.15 -18.00 2.77
CA LYS A 177 4.81 -16.84 3.38
C LYS A 177 3.79 -15.94 4.07
N THR A 178 4.27 -15.10 4.99
CA THR A 178 3.48 -14.04 5.63
C THR A 178 3.96 -12.67 5.15
N PRO A 179 3.07 -11.66 5.06
CA PRO A 179 3.48 -10.28 4.83
C PRO A 179 4.46 -9.80 5.91
N ALA A 180 5.34 -8.86 5.58
CA ALA A 180 6.28 -8.31 6.54
C ALA A 180 5.66 -7.21 7.42
N ILE A 181 4.68 -6.47 6.89
CA ILE A 181 4.00 -5.38 7.59
C ILE A 181 2.61 -5.83 8.02
N LEU A 182 2.32 -5.73 9.31
CA LEU A 182 0.97 -5.85 9.86
C LEU A 182 0.37 -4.45 10.01
N GLY A 183 -0.71 -4.18 9.29
CA GLY A 183 -1.53 -2.98 9.47
C GLY A 183 -2.64 -3.22 10.49
N LEU A 184 -2.80 -2.29 11.43
CA LEU A 184 -3.85 -2.29 12.45
C LEU A 184 -4.48 -0.91 12.53
N ASP A 185 -5.70 -0.84 13.06
CA ASP A 185 -6.46 0.40 13.23
C ASP A 185 -6.80 0.64 14.71
N VAL A 186 -6.50 1.84 15.17
CA VAL A 186 -6.82 2.26 16.55
C VAL A 186 -8.16 2.99 16.65
N SER A 187 -9.03 2.90 15.65
CA SER A 187 -10.33 3.61 15.59
C SER A 187 -11.17 3.43 16.85
N ASN A 188 -11.29 2.18 17.34
CA ASN A 188 -12.11 1.85 18.51
C ASN A 188 -11.56 2.41 19.84
N LEU A 189 -10.40 3.06 19.82
CA LEU A 189 -9.79 3.73 20.97
C LEU A 189 -10.05 5.24 20.99
N SER A 190 -10.77 5.82 20.02
CA SER A 190 -11.27 7.19 20.12
C SER A 190 -12.24 7.32 21.31
N ASN A 191 -12.22 8.44 22.03
CA ASN A 191 -13.10 8.64 23.19
C ASN A 191 -14.59 8.51 22.83
N SER A 192 -14.98 9.03 21.67
CA SER A 192 -16.35 8.88 21.17
C SER A 192 -16.72 7.42 20.89
N ALA A 193 -15.82 6.62 20.31
CA ALA A 193 -16.06 5.19 20.13
C ALA A 193 -16.21 4.45 21.48
N LEU A 194 -15.35 4.76 22.43
CA LEU A 194 -15.42 4.19 23.79
C LEU A 194 -16.70 4.57 24.52
N SER A 195 -17.19 5.80 24.36
CA SER A 195 -18.47 6.25 24.94
C SER A 195 -19.68 5.48 24.41
N HIS A 196 -19.60 5.00 23.16
CA HIS A 196 -20.61 4.15 22.51
C HIS A 196 -20.38 2.65 22.75
N GLY A 197 -19.39 2.28 23.57
CA GLY A 197 -19.13 0.88 23.93
C GLY A 197 -18.36 0.08 22.88
N ALA A 198 -17.58 0.74 22.02
CA ALA A 198 -16.67 0.05 21.12
C ALA A 198 -15.72 -0.87 21.89
N GLY A 199 -15.54 -2.08 21.42
CA GLY A 199 -14.66 -3.08 22.02
C GLY A 199 -13.53 -3.49 21.08
N GLY A 200 -12.57 -4.27 21.62
CA GLY A 200 -11.47 -4.87 20.84
C GLY A 200 -10.31 -3.94 20.53
N GLY A 201 -10.43 -2.63 20.78
CA GLY A 201 -9.34 -1.69 20.58
C GLY A 201 -8.14 -1.94 21.51
N ASP A 202 -8.40 -2.42 22.71
CA ASP A 202 -7.42 -2.80 23.72
C ASP A 202 -6.49 -3.95 23.29
N MET A 203 -6.91 -4.74 22.29
CA MET A 203 -6.08 -5.80 21.71
C MET A 203 -5.03 -5.27 20.73
N VAL A 204 -5.20 -4.08 20.16
CA VAL A 204 -4.30 -3.54 19.13
C VAL A 204 -2.85 -3.40 19.64
N PRO A 205 -2.57 -2.81 20.81
CA PRO A 205 -1.21 -2.76 21.31
C PRO A 205 -0.59 -4.15 21.53
N LEU A 206 -1.36 -5.11 22.04
CA LEU A 206 -0.90 -6.47 22.28
C LEU A 206 -0.54 -7.19 20.97
N GLN A 207 -1.35 -7.04 19.92
CA GLN A 207 -1.10 -7.60 18.60
C GLN A 207 0.11 -6.96 17.93
N ALA A 208 0.30 -5.66 18.08
CA ALA A 208 1.46 -4.95 17.60
C ALA A 208 2.75 -5.44 18.28
N MET A 209 2.72 -5.60 19.62
CA MET A 209 3.83 -6.17 20.38
C MET A 209 4.14 -7.61 19.99
N ASP A 210 3.11 -8.45 19.81
CA ASP A 210 3.28 -9.84 19.39
C ASP A 210 3.91 -9.93 18.00
N TRP A 211 3.44 -9.12 17.05
CA TRP A 211 3.99 -9.09 15.70
C TRP A 211 5.45 -8.67 15.65
N TYR A 212 5.80 -7.61 16.38
CA TYR A 212 7.17 -7.14 16.44
C TYR A 212 8.10 -8.10 17.19
N ASN A 213 7.72 -8.55 18.40
CA ASN A 213 8.61 -9.31 19.27
C ASN A 213 8.72 -10.80 18.88
N ASN A 214 7.64 -11.42 18.40
CA ASN A 214 7.60 -12.85 18.14
C ASN A 214 7.73 -13.22 16.66
N GLU A 215 7.28 -12.34 15.75
CA GLU A 215 7.36 -12.58 14.31
C GLU A 215 8.46 -11.75 13.63
N ASN A 216 9.14 -10.86 14.36
CA ASN A 216 10.14 -9.92 13.84
C ASN A 216 9.59 -9.07 12.68
N GLY A 217 8.32 -8.71 12.78
CA GLY A 217 7.59 -7.97 11.76
C GLY A 217 7.57 -6.46 11.96
N ILE A 218 7.08 -5.75 10.98
CA ILE A 218 6.90 -4.29 11.01
C ILE A 218 5.44 -4.00 11.34
N VAL A 219 5.20 -3.02 12.21
CA VAL A 219 3.86 -2.59 12.59
C VAL A 219 3.52 -1.26 11.94
N SER A 220 2.35 -1.19 11.30
CA SER A 220 1.75 0.05 10.81
C SER A 220 0.42 0.28 11.52
N LEU A 221 0.24 1.45 12.13
CA LEU A 221 -1.01 1.85 12.74
C LEU A 221 -1.63 3.01 11.95
N CYS A 222 -2.91 2.89 11.61
CA CYS A 222 -3.72 4.03 11.18
C CYS A 222 -4.79 4.34 12.22
N TRP A 223 -5.44 5.48 12.06
CA TRP A 223 -6.50 5.92 12.93
C TRP A 223 -7.68 6.46 12.12
N HIS A 224 -8.73 5.64 11.96
CA HIS A 224 -10.03 6.17 11.56
C HIS A 224 -10.65 6.89 12.78
N TRP A 225 -10.30 8.15 12.90
CA TRP A 225 -10.62 8.96 14.07
C TRP A 225 -12.07 9.44 14.02
N TYR A 226 -12.88 8.97 14.95
CA TYR A 226 -14.26 9.43 15.06
C TYR A 226 -14.29 10.89 15.53
N ALA A 227 -15.19 11.68 14.94
CA ALA A 227 -15.42 13.05 15.36
C ALA A 227 -15.92 13.12 16.83
N PRO A 228 -15.84 14.29 17.48
CA PRO A 228 -16.38 14.46 18.84
C PRO A 228 -17.81 13.97 18.97
N ASP A 229 -18.15 13.33 20.08
CA ASP A 229 -19.40 12.61 20.32
C ASP A 229 -20.66 13.41 19.94
N LYS A 230 -20.72 14.70 20.33
CA LYS A 230 -21.84 15.62 19.99
C LYS A 230 -22.06 15.82 18.48
N ASN A 231 -21.06 15.55 17.68
CA ASN A 231 -21.05 15.75 16.23
C ASN A 231 -21.32 14.47 15.43
N LEU A 232 -21.51 13.33 16.09
CA LEU A 232 -21.80 12.05 15.45
C LEU A 232 -23.27 11.92 15.03
N GLU A 233 -23.60 10.85 14.33
CA GLU A 233 -24.96 10.44 13.93
C GLU A 233 -25.73 11.49 13.12
N LYS A 234 -25.02 12.22 12.25
CA LYS A 234 -25.66 13.17 11.35
C LYS A 234 -26.16 12.47 10.07
N ASN A 235 -27.11 13.08 9.39
CA ASN A 235 -27.66 12.62 8.11
C ASN A 235 -28.15 11.15 8.09
N GLY A 236 -28.56 10.63 9.26
CA GLY A 236 -29.01 9.23 9.39
C GLY A 236 -27.91 8.20 9.50
N GLY A 237 -26.65 8.61 9.62
CA GLY A 237 -25.54 7.73 9.89
C GLY A 237 -25.53 7.21 11.34
N ALA A 238 -24.86 6.09 11.57
CA ALA A 238 -24.61 5.55 12.90
C ALA A 238 -23.29 6.12 13.48
N TRP A 239 -23.12 6.08 14.79
CA TRP A 239 -21.91 6.59 15.45
C TRP A 239 -20.60 6.02 14.88
N TRP A 240 -20.59 4.74 14.50
CA TRP A 240 -19.42 4.06 13.91
C TRP A 240 -19.08 4.49 12.47
N GLN A 241 -19.87 5.37 11.88
CA GLN A 241 -19.57 6.05 10.62
C GLN A 241 -19.01 7.46 10.81
N GLY A 242 -18.83 7.89 12.06
CA GLY A 242 -18.49 9.26 12.43
C GLY A 242 -17.09 9.76 12.07
N PHE A 243 -16.28 8.98 11.41
CA PHE A 243 -15.05 9.44 10.74
C PHE A 243 -15.32 9.96 9.32
N TYR A 244 -16.46 9.60 8.70
CA TYR A 244 -16.86 10.17 7.41
C TYR A 244 -17.47 11.56 7.57
N SER A 245 -17.05 12.49 6.72
CA SER A 245 -17.59 13.86 6.68
C SER A 245 -19.10 13.93 6.44
N GLU A 246 -19.67 12.92 5.78
CA GLU A 246 -21.12 12.81 5.54
C GLU A 246 -21.92 12.62 6.83
N TYR A 247 -21.36 11.92 7.83
CA TYR A 247 -22.08 11.51 9.04
C TYR A 247 -21.68 12.29 10.30
N THR A 248 -20.95 13.40 10.12
CA THR A 248 -20.59 14.33 11.20
C THR A 248 -20.82 15.77 10.74
N ASP A 249 -21.09 16.67 11.68
CA ASP A 249 -21.11 18.12 11.47
C ASP A 249 -19.95 18.83 12.16
N PHE A 250 -18.90 18.10 12.52
CA PHE A 250 -17.72 18.65 13.15
C PHE A 250 -16.94 19.56 12.19
N ASP A 251 -16.70 20.78 12.63
CA ASP A 251 -15.94 21.79 11.88
C ASP A 251 -14.58 21.99 12.53
N LEU A 252 -13.56 21.33 11.94
CA LEU A 252 -12.18 21.38 12.41
C LEU A 252 -11.62 22.83 12.44
N ALA A 253 -11.96 23.65 11.44
CA ALA A 253 -11.45 25.03 11.38
C ALA A 253 -11.97 25.88 12.54
N LYS A 254 -13.26 25.71 12.93
CA LYS A 254 -13.81 26.37 14.10
C LYS A 254 -13.21 25.90 15.40
N ALA A 255 -12.95 24.60 15.53
CA ALA A 255 -12.27 24.08 16.70
C ALA A 255 -10.86 24.67 16.83
N LEU A 256 -10.06 24.63 15.76
CA LEU A 256 -8.68 25.13 15.78
C LEU A 256 -8.59 26.66 15.96
N SER A 257 -9.57 27.43 15.47
CA SER A 257 -9.62 28.89 15.67
C SER A 257 -10.08 29.31 17.07
N GLY A 258 -10.60 28.38 17.89
CA GLY A 258 -11.17 28.62 19.20
C GLY A 258 -12.64 29.09 19.16
N GLU A 259 -13.29 29.12 18.02
CA GLU A 259 -14.72 29.42 17.87
C GLU A 259 -15.57 28.27 18.47
N ASP A 260 -15.17 27.00 18.25
CA ASP A 260 -15.72 25.83 18.91
C ASP A 260 -14.72 25.28 19.95
N LYS A 261 -14.73 25.90 21.15
CA LYS A 261 -13.85 25.48 22.23
C LYS A 261 -14.10 24.04 22.68
N GLU A 262 -15.34 23.61 22.76
CA GLU A 262 -15.69 22.25 23.16
C GLU A 262 -15.20 21.21 22.18
N GLY A 263 -15.33 21.49 20.88
CA GLY A 263 -14.75 20.66 19.83
C GLY A 263 -13.23 20.57 19.92
N TYR A 264 -12.55 21.70 20.17
CA TYR A 264 -11.11 21.71 20.39
C TYR A 264 -10.71 20.89 21.62
N ASP A 265 -11.39 21.10 22.77
CA ASP A 265 -11.12 20.34 24.01
C ASP A 265 -11.31 18.82 23.80
N SER A 266 -12.29 18.42 22.97
CA SER A 266 -12.51 17.01 22.59
C SER A 266 -11.36 16.45 21.75
N ILE A 267 -10.86 17.22 20.77
CA ILE A 267 -9.67 16.83 19.98
C ILE A 267 -8.45 16.64 20.88
N ILE A 268 -8.20 17.57 21.80
CA ILE A 268 -7.08 17.46 22.74
C ILE A 268 -7.24 16.23 23.64
N ALA A 269 -8.44 15.97 24.17
CA ALA A 269 -8.70 14.79 25.00
C ALA A 269 -8.47 13.47 24.25
N ASP A 270 -8.84 13.40 22.96
CA ASP A 270 -8.55 12.23 22.13
C ASP A 270 -7.05 12.05 21.87
N LEU A 271 -6.33 13.14 21.59
CA LEU A 271 -4.88 13.09 21.43
C LEU A 271 -4.18 12.64 22.71
N ASP A 272 -4.59 13.17 23.88
CA ASP A 272 -4.04 12.78 25.18
C ASP A 272 -4.30 11.30 25.48
N HIS A 273 -5.51 10.82 25.19
CA HIS A 273 -5.85 9.41 25.36
C HIS A 273 -5.02 8.51 24.42
N MET A 274 -4.95 8.85 23.13
CA MET A 274 -4.18 8.09 22.13
C MET A 274 -2.68 8.10 22.46
N ALA A 275 -2.15 9.20 22.99
CA ALA A 275 -0.76 9.24 23.44
C ALA A 275 -0.51 8.20 24.56
N GLY A 276 -1.47 7.98 25.46
CA GLY A 276 -1.41 6.92 26.47
C GLY A 276 -1.31 5.52 25.83
N VAL A 277 -2.13 5.25 24.81
CA VAL A 277 -2.12 3.98 24.08
C VAL A 277 -0.78 3.75 23.36
N LEU A 278 -0.31 4.77 22.62
CA LEU A 278 0.95 4.69 21.88
C LEU A 278 2.16 4.58 22.82
N LYS A 279 2.03 5.13 24.05
CA LYS A 279 3.07 5.00 25.06
C LYS A 279 3.29 3.56 25.52
N GLU A 280 2.27 2.73 25.56
CA GLU A 280 2.43 1.30 25.86
C GLU A 280 3.39 0.62 24.86
N LEU A 281 3.28 0.99 23.59
CA LEU A 281 4.17 0.49 22.51
C LEU A 281 5.58 1.10 22.63
N ALA A 282 5.68 2.38 22.98
CA ALA A 282 6.97 3.03 23.22
C ALA A 282 7.71 2.40 24.41
N ASP A 283 7.02 2.13 25.51
CA ASP A 283 7.59 1.46 26.69
C ASP A 283 8.00 0.01 26.42
N ALA A 284 7.35 -0.64 25.44
CA ALA A 284 7.72 -1.97 24.95
C ALA A 284 8.80 -1.94 23.86
N ASN A 285 9.33 -0.78 23.49
CA ASN A 285 10.32 -0.56 22.43
C ASN A 285 9.84 -1.04 21.04
N VAL A 286 8.56 -0.93 20.74
CA VAL A 286 7.97 -1.29 19.44
C VAL A 286 7.97 -0.07 18.52
N PRO A 287 8.74 -0.04 17.43
CA PRO A 287 8.70 1.04 16.45
C PRO A 287 7.44 0.93 15.59
N ILE A 288 6.80 2.05 15.32
CA ILE A 288 5.50 2.12 14.64
C ILE A 288 5.60 3.01 13.40
N LEU A 289 5.15 2.49 12.26
CA LEU A 289 4.78 3.31 11.11
C LEU A 289 3.41 3.95 11.45
N TRP A 290 3.44 5.17 11.95
CA TRP A 290 2.25 5.91 12.38
C TRP A 290 1.66 6.67 11.20
N ARG A 291 0.48 6.24 10.73
CA ARG A 291 -0.23 6.76 9.56
C ARG A 291 -1.59 7.36 9.92
N PRO A 292 -1.61 8.48 10.67
CA PRO A 292 -2.84 9.18 11.01
C PRO A 292 -3.34 10.03 9.85
N LEU A 293 -4.57 10.51 9.94
CA LEU A 293 -5.14 11.54 9.07
C LEU A 293 -4.96 11.24 7.56
N HIS A 294 -5.00 9.96 7.21
CA HIS A 294 -4.82 9.49 5.83
C HIS A 294 -5.94 9.96 4.92
N GLU A 295 -5.70 9.99 3.61
CA GLU A 295 -6.67 10.28 2.56
C GLU A 295 -7.43 11.63 2.73
N ALA A 296 -6.85 12.60 3.43
CA ALA A 296 -7.51 13.82 3.85
C ALA A 296 -8.03 14.69 2.68
N ALA A 297 -7.31 14.70 1.55
CA ALA A 297 -7.72 15.48 0.38
C ALA A 297 -8.83 14.81 -0.45
N GLY A 298 -9.21 13.56 -0.13
CA GLY A 298 -10.15 12.78 -0.90
C GLY A 298 -9.62 12.33 -2.26
N ASP A 299 -10.51 12.02 -3.21
CA ASP A 299 -10.11 11.60 -4.56
C ASP A 299 -9.54 12.79 -5.34
N PRO A 300 -8.29 12.72 -5.83
CA PRO A 300 -7.69 13.77 -6.65
C PRO A 300 -8.49 14.14 -7.91
N LYS A 301 -9.33 13.22 -8.40
CA LYS A 301 -10.23 13.47 -9.55
C LYS A 301 -11.39 14.40 -9.21
N TYR A 302 -11.72 14.53 -7.92
CA TYR A 302 -12.84 15.33 -7.42
C TYR A 302 -12.37 16.25 -6.30
N PRO A 303 -11.58 17.32 -6.61
CA PRO A 303 -11.04 18.23 -5.60
C PRO A 303 -12.15 18.82 -4.72
N GLY A 304 -11.93 18.84 -3.41
CA GLY A 304 -12.88 19.34 -2.42
C GLY A 304 -13.89 18.30 -1.93
N ASN A 305 -13.77 17.03 -2.35
CA ASN A 305 -14.61 15.93 -1.88
C ASN A 305 -13.86 15.07 -0.84
N ALA A 306 -13.46 15.70 0.28
CA ALA A 306 -12.87 14.99 1.40
C ALA A 306 -13.95 14.13 2.08
N TRP A 307 -13.74 12.82 2.09
CA TRP A 307 -14.69 11.88 2.72
C TRP A 307 -14.48 11.71 4.23
N PHE A 308 -13.34 12.16 4.76
CA PHE A 308 -13.06 12.15 6.19
C PHE A 308 -13.13 13.55 6.78
N TRP A 309 -13.62 13.68 8.04
CA TRP A 309 -13.81 14.97 8.68
C TRP A 309 -12.53 15.79 8.84
N TRP A 310 -11.38 15.13 9.01
CA TRP A 310 -10.08 15.83 9.14
C TRP A 310 -9.62 16.52 7.86
N GLY A 311 -10.25 16.21 6.72
CA GLY A 311 -10.02 16.88 5.44
C GLY A 311 -11.11 17.88 5.05
N SER A 312 -12.29 17.82 5.67
CA SER A 312 -13.48 18.58 5.24
C SER A 312 -13.30 20.11 5.35
N ALA A 313 -12.51 20.58 6.32
CA ALA A 313 -12.21 22.00 6.52
C ALA A 313 -11.06 22.53 5.63
N GLY A 314 -10.51 21.70 4.74
CA GLY A 314 -9.46 22.04 3.80
C GLY A 314 -8.04 21.93 4.36
N LYS A 315 -7.08 22.21 3.46
CA LYS A 315 -5.66 21.94 3.70
C LYS A 315 -5.06 22.65 4.92
N ASP A 316 -5.44 23.92 5.13
CA ASP A 316 -4.81 24.70 6.21
C ASP A 316 -5.19 24.17 7.59
N ALA A 317 -6.45 23.77 7.78
CA ALA A 317 -6.90 23.13 9.01
C ALA A 317 -6.28 21.74 9.19
N TYR A 318 -6.17 20.97 8.10
CA TYR A 318 -5.49 19.67 8.11
C TYR A 318 -4.02 19.78 8.53
N ILE A 319 -3.28 20.71 7.93
CA ILE A 319 -1.86 20.93 8.25
C ILE A 319 -1.70 21.32 9.72
N GLN A 320 -2.55 22.21 10.24
CA GLN A 320 -2.54 22.58 11.65
C GLN A 320 -2.83 21.38 12.58
N LEU A 321 -3.79 20.53 12.22
CA LEU A 321 -4.10 19.33 13.01
C LEU A 321 -2.93 18.33 12.99
N TRP A 322 -2.28 18.14 11.84
CA TRP A 322 -1.09 17.29 11.72
C TRP A 322 0.03 17.77 12.63
N GLN A 323 0.36 19.06 12.55
CA GLN A 323 1.42 19.68 13.34
C GLN A 323 1.08 19.64 14.85
N LEU A 324 -0.18 19.90 15.23
CA LEU A 324 -0.65 19.77 16.60
C LEU A 324 -0.47 18.34 17.13
N MET A 325 -0.86 17.33 16.34
CA MET A 325 -0.71 15.92 16.72
C MET A 325 0.77 15.54 16.84
N TYR A 326 1.60 15.97 15.90
CA TYR A 326 3.05 15.74 15.95
C TYR A 326 3.67 16.35 17.21
N ASP A 327 3.38 17.62 17.49
CA ASP A 327 3.92 18.32 18.65
C ASP A 327 3.50 17.67 19.96
N LYS A 328 2.23 17.26 20.08
CA LYS A 328 1.76 16.55 21.26
C LYS A 328 2.47 15.20 21.43
N PHE A 329 2.48 14.38 20.41
CA PHE A 329 3.02 13.02 20.52
C PHE A 329 4.54 13.01 20.64
N THR A 330 5.23 13.79 19.82
CA THR A 330 6.69 13.80 19.77
C THR A 330 7.31 14.68 20.87
N ASN A 331 6.84 15.93 21.00
CA ASN A 331 7.48 16.92 21.85
C ASN A 331 6.92 16.94 23.28
N GLU A 332 5.60 16.80 23.46
CA GLU A 332 4.96 16.82 24.79
C GLU A 332 5.03 15.46 25.48
N TYR A 333 4.61 14.37 24.78
CA TYR A 333 4.58 13.02 25.36
C TYR A 333 5.85 12.20 25.14
N GLY A 334 6.78 12.65 24.28
CA GLY A 334 8.05 11.97 24.03
C GLY A 334 7.88 10.59 23.40
N LEU A 335 6.91 10.39 22.51
CA LEU A 335 6.69 9.13 21.79
C LEU A 335 7.75 8.97 20.71
N ASN A 336 8.93 8.53 21.11
CA ASN A 336 10.12 8.45 20.27
C ASN A 336 10.16 7.20 19.37
N ASN A 337 9.16 6.34 19.44
CA ASN A 337 9.03 5.11 18.66
C ASN A 337 8.22 5.30 17.35
N LEU A 338 7.68 6.49 17.10
CA LEU A 338 6.85 6.77 15.93
C LEU A 338 7.71 7.18 14.73
N ILE A 339 7.40 6.59 13.57
CA ILE A 339 7.87 6.98 12.23
C ILE A 339 6.63 7.53 11.51
N TRP A 340 6.64 8.82 11.18
CA TRP A 340 5.47 9.55 10.70
C TRP A 340 5.23 9.33 9.20
N VAL A 341 4.13 8.69 8.87
CA VAL A 341 3.72 8.37 7.49
C VAL A 341 2.59 9.27 7.05
N TRP A 342 2.88 10.20 6.16
CA TRP A 342 1.90 11.11 5.56
C TRP A 342 1.36 10.55 4.25
N ASN A 343 0.02 10.54 4.06
CA ASN A 343 -0.62 10.19 2.79
C ASN A 343 -1.98 10.89 2.61
N ALA A 344 -1.97 12.22 2.53
CA ALA A 344 -3.18 13.01 2.31
C ALA A 344 -3.67 13.03 0.84
N GLN A 345 -3.01 12.33 -0.08
CA GLN A 345 -3.34 12.20 -1.51
C GLN A 345 -3.10 13.48 -2.35
N ASN A 346 -2.67 14.60 -1.77
CA ASN A 346 -2.45 15.84 -2.49
C ASN A 346 -1.21 16.57 -1.93
N PRO A 347 -0.17 16.85 -2.74
CA PRO A 347 1.05 17.52 -2.29
C PRO A 347 0.84 18.90 -1.63
N ASP A 348 -0.23 19.63 -2.00
CA ASP A 348 -0.56 20.91 -1.40
C ASP A 348 -0.93 20.84 0.10
N TRP A 349 -1.18 19.61 0.60
CA TRP A 349 -1.55 19.31 1.99
C TRP A 349 -0.35 18.88 2.83
N TYR A 350 0.86 18.95 2.26
CA TYR A 350 2.07 18.50 2.93
C TYR A 350 2.44 19.40 4.12
N PRO A 351 2.59 18.86 5.34
CA PRO A 351 2.76 19.67 6.55
C PRO A 351 4.19 20.20 6.77
N GLY A 352 5.17 19.70 6.00
CA GLY A 352 6.58 20.07 6.10
C GLY A 352 7.49 18.89 6.42
N ASP A 353 8.76 18.96 5.97
CA ASP A 353 9.76 17.90 6.15
C ASP A 353 10.07 17.63 7.63
N GLU A 354 9.90 18.61 8.49
CA GLU A 354 10.10 18.52 9.94
C GLU A 354 9.03 17.70 10.66
N TYR A 355 7.94 17.32 9.97
CA TYR A 355 6.80 16.59 10.54
C TYR A 355 6.54 15.24 9.86
N VAL A 356 7.34 14.86 8.87
CA VAL A 356 7.10 13.68 8.03
C VAL A 356 8.37 12.89 7.81
N ASP A 357 8.30 11.58 7.97
CA ASP A 357 9.41 10.66 7.67
C ASP A 357 9.21 9.90 6.36
N ILE A 358 7.97 9.53 6.05
CA ILE A 358 7.61 8.74 4.88
C ILE A 358 6.38 9.35 4.21
N MET A 359 6.43 9.48 2.89
CA MET A 359 5.27 9.82 2.07
C MET A 359 4.66 8.54 1.51
N GLY A 360 3.37 8.32 1.79
CA GLY A 360 2.58 7.23 1.25
C GLY A 360 1.57 7.71 0.21
N TYR A 361 1.09 6.78 -0.60
CA TYR A 361 -0.01 6.98 -1.54
C TYR A 361 -0.92 5.74 -1.51
N ASP A 362 -2.25 5.97 -1.45
CA ASP A 362 -3.28 4.93 -1.50
C ASP A 362 -3.92 4.83 -2.87
#